data_ab4aceff956c3ce0de89d759cadf06eb
#
_entry.id   ab4aceff956c3ce0de89d759cadf06eb
#
_cell.length_a   1.000
_cell.length_b   1.000
_cell.length_c   1.000
_cell.angle_alpha   90.00
_cell.angle_beta   90.00
_cell.angle_gamma   90.00
#
_symmetry.space_group_name_H-M   'P 1'
#
loop_
_entity.id
_entity.type
_entity.pdbx_description
1 polymer ?
#
loop_
_entity_poly.entity_id
_entity_poly.type
_entity_poly.pdbx_seq_one_letter_code
_entity_poly.pdbx_strand_id
1 'polypeptide(L)'
;MSNRTVRGCLTVLLDIVTAIFKGFLFLVVGGILLFVTIMLIAILIGFCLYCFSAFTGGVSDGVFSSPAEQSFFNALINGSLRQGIYWTALISSITLLILTLYIGTHSILRMAGRIHPMTLPKRLALIGGWIITAVIFIASMIQSSISYDWYIRDYREEQRIRNDSLEHQRQLSYLEHEGWKVVRHKECGNNYVKSGEYYTGNRDVQYIDAWNFNRKMEYEVERTVHVTPGIYRLEAAARTDGQGCEIFACHDNRERKADVPVYGNQGGEIWQDAQRQQTNGNITLGMWKDITEANKGRGYGWSIVRIDSIVTHDGTIRYGVTNIRSGKWDGAWFSATDFKLEKTGDLPKRHKPLTPHKSTRRS
;
A
#
# COMPACT_ATOMS: atom_id res chain seq x y z
N MET A 1 71.33 -55.01 20.50
CA MET A 1 70.08 -54.62 21.18
C MET A 1 68.89 -55.06 20.33
N SER A 2 68.11 -55.94 20.95
CA SER A 2 67.20 -56.86 20.26
C SER A 2 65.98 -56.17 19.60
N ASN A 3 65.72 -56.57 18.34
CA ASN A 3 64.48 -56.18 17.56
C ASN A 3 63.17 -56.41 18.29
N ARG A 4 63.13 -57.13 19.38
CA ARG A 4 61.98 -57.36 20.26
C ARG A 4 61.59 -56.12 21.11
N THR A 5 62.54 -55.35 21.57
CA THR A 5 62.34 -54.19 22.43
C THR A 5 61.78 -53.01 21.61
N VAL A 6 62.24 -52.85 20.38
CA VAL A 6 61.69 -51.79 19.48
C VAL A 6 60.27 -52.07 19.02
N ARG A 7 59.91 -53.33 18.78
CA ARG A 7 58.58 -53.76 18.44
C ARG A 7 57.58 -53.54 19.61
N GLY A 8 58.04 -53.82 20.87
CA GLY A 8 57.21 -53.56 22.04
C GLY A 8 56.91 -52.08 22.29
N CYS A 9 57.95 -51.22 22.06
CA CYS A 9 57.77 -49.78 22.20
C CYS A 9 56.81 -49.16 21.15
N LEU A 10 56.90 -49.68 19.91
CA LEU A 10 56.05 -49.24 18.80
C LEU A 10 54.60 -49.64 18.99
N THR A 11 54.30 -50.82 19.53
CA THR A 11 52.91 -51.27 19.83
C THR A 11 52.32 -50.43 20.94
N VAL A 12 53.07 -50.14 22.00
CA VAL A 12 52.56 -49.25 23.11
C VAL A 12 52.29 -47.83 22.58
N LEU A 13 53.16 -47.31 21.73
CA LEU A 13 52.90 -45.98 21.13
C LEU A 13 51.66 -45.97 20.24
N LEU A 14 51.45 -47.01 19.44
CA LEU A 14 50.24 -47.16 18.60
C LEU A 14 48.95 -47.29 19.42
N ASP A 15 49.00 -47.99 20.55
CA ASP A 15 47.89 -48.14 21.46
C ASP A 15 47.53 -46.79 22.12
N ILE A 16 48.51 -46.00 22.53
CA ILE A 16 48.30 -44.66 23.10
C ILE A 16 47.69 -43.73 22.06
N VAL A 17 48.24 -43.67 20.85
CA VAL A 17 47.74 -42.85 19.75
C VAL A 17 46.28 -43.25 19.40
N THR A 18 46.02 -44.54 19.36
CA THR A 18 44.66 -45.07 19.10
C THR A 18 43.67 -44.70 20.20
N ALA A 19 44.08 -44.74 21.48
CA ALA A 19 43.27 -44.33 22.59
C ALA A 19 42.97 -42.82 22.59
N ILE A 20 43.97 -42.00 22.28
CA ILE A 20 43.76 -40.53 22.13
C ILE A 20 42.82 -40.23 20.98
N PHE A 21 43.00 -40.87 19.82
CA PHE A 21 42.11 -40.68 18.65
C PHE A 21 40.69 -41.13 18.93
N LYS A 22 40.46 -42.24 19.60
CA LYS A 22 39.16 -42.70 20.04
C LYS A 22 38.51 -41.71 21.02
N GLY A 23 39.28 -41.17 21.98
CA GLY A 23 38.79 -40.13 22.92
C GLY A 23 38.39 -38.86 22.20
N PHE A 24 39.20 -38.38 21.25
CA PHE A 24 38.91 -37.22 20.44
C PHE A 24 37.63 -37.45 19.58
N LEU A 25 37.54 -38.56 18.90
CA LEU A 25 36.36 -38.94 18.10
C LEU A 25 35.10 -39.00 18.95
N PHE A 26 35.19 -39.52 20.16
CA PHE A 26 34.08 -39.54 21.13
C PHE A 26 33.60 -38.15 21.50
N LEU A 27 34.53 -37.20 21.77
CA LEU A 27 34.17 -35.82 22.08
C LEU A 27 33.54 -35.11 20.89
N VAL A 28 34.06 -35.29 19.69
CA VAL A 28 33.52 -34.67 18.46
C VAL A 28 32.11 -35.20 18.15
N VAL A 29 31.93 -36.51 18.14
CA VAL A 29 30.65 -37.15 17.87
C VAL A 29 29.60 -36.81 18.95
N GLY A 30 30.02 -36.83 20.22
CA GLY A 30 29.18 -36.43 21.35
C GLY A 30 28.77 -34.97 21.29
N GLY A 31 29.67 -34.08 20.95
CA GLY A 31 29.40 -32.66 20.77
C GLY A 31 28.43 -32.37 19.63
N ILE A 32 28.65 -33.00 18.47
CA ILE A 32 27.70 -32.86 17.32
C ILE A 32 26.33 -33.38 17.70
N LEU A 33 26.22 -34.53 18.34
CA LEU A 33 24.99 -35.13 18.78
C LEU A 33 24.24 -34.22 19.75
N LEU A 34 24.95 -33.68 20.76
CA LEU A 34 24.38 -32.75 21.72
C LEU A 34 23.84 -31.49 21.04
N PHE A 35 24.62 -30.92 20.11
CA PHE A 35 24.21 -29.73 19.36
C PHE A 35 22.95 -29.99 18.53
N VAL A 36 22.90 -31.07 17.77
CA VAL A 36 21.74 -31.45 16.95
C VAL A 36 20.50 -31.68 17.85
N THR A 37 20.68 -32.32 19.00
CA THR A 37 19.61 -32.57 19.94
C THR A 37 19.03 -31.27 20.52
N ILE A 38 19.89 -30.32 20.93
CA ILE A 38 19.48 -29.02 21.43
C ILE A 38 18.71 -28.24 20.36
N MET A 39 19.21 -28.24 19.11
CA MET A 39 18.52 -27.58 17.99
C MET A 39 17.14 -28.16 17.72
N LEU A 40 16.99 -29.49 17.74
CA LEU A 40 15.70 -30.16 17.52
C LEU A 40 14.72 -29.89 18.67
N ILE A 41 15.20 -29.86 19.92
CA ILE A 41 14.39 -29.49 21.10
C ILE A 41 13.95 -28.03 21.01
N ALA A 42 14.83 -27.11 20.62
CA ALA A 42 14.50 -25.70 20.47
C ALA A 42 13.40 -25.48 19.40
N ILE A 43 13.50 -26.18 18.25
CA ILE A 43 12.50 -26.17 17.19
C ILE A 43 11.17 -26.70 17.70
N LEU A 44 11.17 -27.81 18.43
CA LEU A 44 9.99 -28.42 19.01
C LEU A 44 9.30 -27.51 20.03
N ILE A 45 10.08 -26.93 20.95
CA ILE A 45 9.55 -25.98 21.94
C ILE A 45 8.97 -24.76 21.26
N GLY A 46 9.69 -24.17 20.29
CA GLY A 46 9.20 -23.03 19.50
C GLY A 46 7.87 -23.35 18.83
N PHE A 47 7.75 -24.53 18.23
CA PHE A 47 6.51 -24.97 17.59
C PHE A 47 5.38 -25.24 18.60
N CYS A 48 5.67 -25.82 19.75
CA CYS A 48 4.68 -26.05 20.81
C CYS A 48 4.18 -24.76 21.43
N LEU A 49 5.06 -23.81 21.77
CA LEU A 49 4.69 -22.48 22.26
C LEU A 49 3.82 -21.76 21.25
N TYR A 50 4.16 -21.91 20.01
CA TYR A 50 3.44 -21.39 18.88
C TYR A 50 2.02 -21.97 18.79
N CYS A 51 1.84 -23.27 18.77
CA CYS A 51 0.53 -23.94 18.78
C CYS A 51 -0.28 -23.56 20.02
N PHE A 52 0.34 -23.43 21.19
CA PHE A 52 -0.31 -23.04 22.44
C PHE A 52 -0.82 -21.59 22.37
N SER A 53 -0.03 -20.67 21.86
CA SER A 53 -0.45 -19.27 21.65
C SER A 53 -1.65 -19.17 20.69
N ALA A 54 -1.64 -19.96 19.64
CA ALA A 54 -2.73 -20.03 18.67
C ALA A 54 -4.01 -20.63 19.28
N PHE A 55 -3.87 -21.61 20.18
CA PHE A 55 -5.01 -22.31 20.79
C PHE A 55 -5.69 -21.50 21.90
N THR A 56 -4.94 -20.66 22.61
CA THR A 56 -5.46 -19.85 23.71
C THR A 56 -6.14 -18.55 23.25
N GLY A 57 -6.18 -18.29 21.95
CA GLY A 57 -7.03 -17.25 21.32
C GLY A 57 -6.77 -15.82 21.77
N GLY A 58 -5.67 -15.56 22.47
CA GLY A 58 -5.61 -14.23 23.02
C GLY A 58 -4.41 -13.85 23.84
N VAL A 59 -3.32 -14.53 23.74
CA VAL A 59 -2.12 -13.97 24.32
C VAL A 59 -1.20 -13.61 23.21
N SER A 60 -1.42 -12.54 22.70
CA SER A 60 -0.67 -11.46 22.94
C SER A 60 0.14 -10.74 21.95
N ASP A 61 0.11 -9.55 22.18
CA ASP A 61 0.91 -8.46 21.66
C ASP A 61 2.44 -8.66 21.71
N GLY A 62 2.92 -9.84 22.04
CA GLY A 62 4.34 -10.11 22.22
C GLY A 62 4.93 -11.30 21.47
N VAL A 63 4.12 -12.22 20.94
CA VAL A 63 4.62 -13.44 20.25
C VAL A 63 4.60 -13.29 18.74
N PHE A 64 3.66 -12.50 18.21
CA PHE A 64 3.58 -12.22 16.78
C PHE A 64 4.00 -10.78 16.53
N SER A 65 4.93 -10.59 15.59
CA SER A 65 5.43 -9.28 15.23
C SER A 65 4.46 -8.48 14.37
N SER A 66 3.42 -9.14 13.81
CA SER A 66 2.46 -8.46 12.95
C SER A 66 1.06 -9.12 12.95
N PRO A 67 -0.03 -8.34 12.69
CA PRO A 67 -1.38 -8.87 12.48
C PRO A 67 -1.47 -9.88 11.33
N ALA A 68 -0.60 -9.77 10.34
CA ALA A 68 -0.51 -10.70 9.22
C ALA A 68 -0.06 -12.09 9.66
N GLU A 69 0.92 -12.17 10.56
CA GLU A 69 1.36 -13.44 11.15
C GLU A 69 0.25 -14.08 11.96
N GLN A 70 -0.43 -13.32 12.81
CA GLN A 70 -1.55 -13.80 13.60
C GLN A 70 -2.68 -14.34 12.70
N SER A 71 -3.01 -13.64 11.63
CA SER A 71 -4.01 -14.07 10.66
C SER A 71 -3.57 -15.34 9.92
N PHE A 72 -2.30 -15.43 9.51
CA PHE A 72 -1.75 -16.64 8.89
C PHE A 72 -1.92 -17.87 9.79
N PHE A 73 -1.66 -17.72 11.07
CA PHE A 73 -1.74 -18.83 12.01
C PHE A 73 -3.18 -19.24 12.33
N ASN A 74 -4.08 -18.31 12.40
CA ASN A 74 -5.50 -18.61 12.51
C ASN A 74 -6.01 -19.39 11.28
N ALA A 75 -5.57 -19.00 10.08
CA ALA A 75 -5.88 -19.73 8.85
C ALA A 75 -5.24 -21.12 8.80
N LEU A 76 -4.08 -21.29 9.44
CA LEU A 76 -3.39 -22.56 9.55
C LEU A 76 -4.15 -23.56 10.43
N ILE A 77 -4.64 -23.10 11.57
CA ILE A 77 -5.39 -23.94 12.52
C ILE A 77 -6.73 -24.34 11.95
N ASN A 78 -7.39 -23.43 11.22
CA ASN A 78 -8.73 -23.62 10.69
C ASN A 78 -8.78 -24.16 9.25
N GLY A 79 -7.66 -24.29 8.56
CA GLY A 79 -7.58 -24.66 7.13
C GLY A 79 -7.13 -26.10 6.90
N SER A 80 -7.97 -26.92 6.24
CA SER A 80 -7.79 -28.37 6.10
C SER A 80 -6.57 -28.85 5.29
N LEU A 81 -6.13 -28.13 4.27
CA LEU A 81 -5.06 -28.59 3.37
C LEU A 81 -3.65 -28.17 3.85
N ARG A 82 -3.52 -27.00 4.45
CA ARG A 82 -2.25 -26.51 5.00
C ARG A 82 -1.92 -27.17 6.32
N GLN A 83 -2.91 -27.54 7.08
CA GLN A 83 -2.78 -28.27 8.35
C GLN A 83 -1.94 -29.55 8.19
N GLY A 84 -2.10 -30.29 7.08
CA GLY A 84 -1.34 -31.51 6.80
C GLY A 84 0.18 -31.28 6.73
N ILE A 85 0.64 -30.19 6.13
CA ILE A 85 2.08 -29.88 5.99
C ILE A 85 2.72 -29.66 7.36
N TYR A 86 2.05 -28.92 8.23
CA TYR A 86 2.56 -28.62 9.57
C TYR A 86 2.52 -29.82 10.49
N TRP A 87 1.48 -30.64 10.43
CA TRP A 87 1.46 -31.91 11.15
C TRP A 87 2.57 -32.85 10.67
N THR A 88 2.83 -32.87 9.36
CA THR A 88 3.95 -33.64 8.79
C THR A 88 5.30 -33.12 9.30
N ALA A 89 5.49 -31.79 9.35
CA ALA A 89 6.70 -31.19 9.89
C ALA A 89 6.86 -31.50 11.40
N LEU A 90 5.80 -31.41 12.18
CA LEU A 90 5.82 -31.73 13.61
C LEU A 90 6.13 -33.21 13.87
N ILE A 91 5.41 -34.11 13.22
CA ILE A 91 5.60 -35.55 13.40
C ILE A 91 7.01 -35.97 12.95
N SER A 92 7.49 -35.43 11.81
CA SER A 92 8.84 -35.74 11.34
C SER A 92 9.92 -35.18 12.27
N SER A 93 9.72 -34.00 12.87
CA SER A 93 10.68 -33.42 13.83
C SER A 93 10.76 -34.27 15.12
N ILE A 94 9.62 -34.70 15.66
CA ILE A 94 9.58 -35.57 16.84
C ILE A 94 10.25 -36.93 16.52
N THR A 95 9.94 -37.51 15.37
CA THR A 95 10.52 -38.79 14.94
C THR A 95 12.03 -38.67 14.77
N LEU A 96 12.50 -37.56 14.16
CA LEU A 96 13.92 -37.29 13.98
C LEU A 96 14.64 -37.15 15.33
N LEU A 97 14.03 -36.46 16.30
CA LEU A 97 14.56 -36.34 17.65
C LEU A 97 14.71 -37.69 18.33
N ILE A 98 13.69 -38.54 18.28
CA ILE A 98 13.70 -39.88 18.88
C ILE A 98 14.78 -40.73 18.23
N LEU A 99 14.86 -40.78 16.90
CA LEU A 99 15.88 -41.55 16.18
C LEU A 99 17.28 -41.05 16.48
N THR A 100 17.49 -39.73 16.55
CA THR A 100 18.80 -39.13 16.87
C THR A 100 19.24 -39.49 18.28
N LEU A 101 18.35 -39.39 19.28
CA LEU A 101 18.62 -39.76 20.67
C LEU A 101 18.93 -41.27 20.76
N TYR A 102 18.16 -42.12 20.08
CA TYR A 102 18.38 -43.57 20.10
C TYR A 102 19.70 -43.95 19.48
N ILE A 103 20.00 -43.47 18.27
CA ILE A 103 21.30 -43.76 17.57
C ILE A 103 22.45 -43.24 18.42
N GLY A 104 22.35 -42.06 18.98
CA GLY A 104 23.39 -41.43 19.80
C GLY A 104 23.63 -42.18 21.10
N THR A 105 22.58 -42.45 21.85
CA THR A 105 22.69 -43.21 23.12
C THR A 105 23.26 -44.60 22.88
N HIS A 106 22.82 -45.32 21.82
CA HIS A 106 23.34 -46.61 21.48
C HIS A 106 24.83 -46.53 21.10
N SER A 107 25.25 -45.52 20.35
CA SER A 107 26.63 -45.29 19.95
C SER A 107 27.55 -45.03 21.17
N ILE A 108 27.11 -44.20 22.10
CA ILE A 108 27.82 -43.88 23.33
C ILE A 108 27.97 -45.12 24.21
N LEU A 109 26.89 -45.87 24.49
CA LEU A 109 26.92 -47.09 25.29
C LEU A 109 27.78 -48.17 24.70
N ARG A 110 27.83 -48.29 23.34
CA ARG A 110 28.72 -49.19 22.63
C ARG A 110 30.22 -48.80 22.81
N MET A 111 30.51 -47.52 22.70
CA MET A 111 31.87 -47.00 22.91
C MET A 111 32.36 -47.23 24.34
N ALA A 112 31.41 -47.16 25.30
CA ALA A 112 31.64 -47.46 26.72
C ALA A 112 31.74 -48.99 27.02
N GLY A 113 31.58 -49.84 25.98
CA GLY A 113 31.69 -51.31 26.14
C GLY A 113 30.50 -51.96 26.88
N ARG A 114 29.38 -51.20 27.07
CA ARG A 114 28.22 -51.66 27.87
C ARG A 114 27.18 -52.46 27.05
N ILE A 115 27.22 -52.38 25.73
CA ILE A 115 26.25 -53.08 24.87
C ILE A 115 26.93 -53.69 23.65
N HIS A 116 26.32 -54.80 23.13
CA HIS A 116 26.77 -55.44 21.91
C HIS A 116 26.49 -54.60 20.66
N PRO A 117 27.32 -54.75 19.63
CA PRO A 117 27.10 -54.03 18.36
C PRO A 117 25.80 -54.52 17.71
N MET A 118 25.00 -53.60 17.19
CA MET A 118 23.84 -53.91 16.35
C MET A 118 24.27 -54.68 15.11
N THR A 119 23.40 -55.60 14.66
CA THR A 119 23.56 -56.28 13.37
C THR A 119 23.50 -55.25 12.23
N LEU A 120 24.20 -55.53 11.13
CA LEU A 120 24.29 -54.67 9.97
C LEU A 120 22.90 -54.23 9.43
N PRO A 121 21.90 -55.14 9.26
CA PRO A 121 20.57 -54.74 8.77
C PRO A 121 19.85 -53.76 9.69
N LYS A 122 19.97 -53.95 11.01
CA LYS A 122 19.38 -52.98 11.98
C LYS A 122 19.98 -51.59 11.93
N ARG A 123 21.33 -51.51 11.71
CA ARG A 123 22.01 -50.19 11.54
C ARG A 123 21.55 -49.52 10.26
N LEU A 124 21.50 -50.26 9.14
CA LEU A 124 21.08 -49.73 7.85
C LEU A 124 19.62 -49.26 7.93
N ALA A 125 18.72 -49.99 8.57
CA ALA A 125 17.35 -49.60 8.76
C ALA A 125 17.20 -48.30 9.60
N LEU A 126 17.98 -48.17 10.69
CA LEU A 126 17.92 -46.95 11.52
C LEU A 126 18.51 -45.72 10.81
N ILE A 127 19.66 -45.87 10.14
CA ILE A 127 20.27 -44.79 9.38
C ILE A 127 19.39 -44.39 8.19
N GLY A 128 18.84 -45.38 7.46
CA GLY A 128 17.90 -45.16 6.37
C GLY A 128 16.62 -44.46 6.84
N GLY A 129 16.03 -44.89 7.95
CA GLY A 129 14.87 -44.26 8.58
C GLY A 129 15.15 -42.82 8.99
N TRP A 130 16.33 -42.56 9.58
CA TRP A 130 16.75 -41.21 9.94
C TRP A 130 16.90 -40.30 8.72
N ILE A 131 17.54 -40.76 7.64
CA ILE A 131 17.71 -40.00 6.40
C ILE A 131 16.36 -39.69 5.77
N ILE A 132 15.47 -40.66 5.65
CA ILE A 132 14.13 -40.48 5.07
C ILE A 132 13.36 -39.45 5.88
N THR A 133 13.37 -39.57 7.21
CA THR A 133 12.68 -38.62 8.10
C THR A 133 13.27 -37.21 7.99
N ALA A 134 14.59 -37.08 7.87
CA ALA A 134 15.27 -35.80 7.67
C ALA A 134 14.85 -35.14 6.34
N VAL A 135 14.79 -35.92 5.26
CA VAL A 135 14.32 -35.41 3.94
C VAL A 135 12.87 -34.95 4.02
N ILE A 136 11.98 -35.73 4.65
CA ILE A 136 10.57 -35.34 4.83
C ILE A 136 10.47 -34.05 5.65
N PHE A 137 11.24 -33.94 6.74
CA PHE A 137 11.26 -32.73 7.59
C PHE A 137 11.72 -31.50 6.80
N ILE A 138 12.84 -31.59 6.08
CA ILE A 138 13.36 -30.50 5.27
C ILE A 138 12.36 -30.08 4.19
N ALA A 139 11.78 -31.04 3.47
CA ALA A 139 10.79 -30.78 2.44
C ALA A 139 9.53 -30.08 3.03
N SER A 140 9.07 -30.51 4.20
CA SER A 140 7.94 -29.89 4.89
C SER A 140 8.25 -28.47 5.35
N MET A 141 9.48 -28.21 5.83
CA MET A 141 9.92 -26.86 6.23
C MET A 141 10.00 -25.89 5.02
N ILE A 142 10.56 -26.34 3.90
CA ILE A 142 10.62 -25.56 2.66
C ILE A 142 9.21 -25.24 2.17
N GLN A 143 8.32 -26.22 2.15
CA GLN A 143 6.94 -26.02 1.71
C GLN A 143 6.15 -25.10 2.65
N SER A 144 6.40 -25.16 3.95
CA SER A 144 5.84 -24.24 4.95
C SER A 144 6.28 -22.82 4.70
N SER A 145 7.57 -22.59 4.42
CA SER A 145 8.13 -21.27 4.13
C SER A 145 7.51 -20.65 2.87
N ILE A 146 7.42 -21.44 1.78
CA ILE A 146 6.79 -20.99 0.53
C ILE A 146 5.30 -20.63 0.75
N SER A 147 4.59 -21.44 1.52
CA SER A 147 3.18 -21.19 1.84
C SER A 147 2.99 -19.94 2.69
N TYR A 148 3.92 -19.67 3.61
CA TYR A 148 3.92 -18.47 4.43
C TYR A 148 4.12 -17.22 3.57
N ASP A 149 5.12 -17.18 2.70
CA ASP A 149 5.41 -16.04 1.84
C ASP A 149 4.25 -15.73 0.88
N TRP A 150 3.62 -16.76 0.36
CA TRP A 150 2.44 -16.60 -0.50
C TRP A 150 1.27 -16.00 0.28
N TYR A 151 0.97 -16.51 1.48
CA TYR A 151 -0.10 -16.01 2.34
C TYR A 151 0.12 -14.56 2.76
N ILE A 152 1.34 -14.19 3.15
CA ILE A 152 1.66 -12.82 3.55
C ILE A 152 1.48 -11.84 2.39
N ARG A 153 1.83 -12.24 1.16
CA ARG A 153 1.59 -11.41 -0.02
C ARG A 153 0.10 -11.21 -0.28
N ASP A 154 -0.67 -12.29 -0.24
CA ASP A 154 -2.12 -12.27 -0.43
C ASP A 154 -2.81 -11.40 0.63
N TYR A 155 -2.46 -11.60 1.91
CA TYR A 155 -2.96 -10.78 3.03
C TYR A 155 -2.64 -9.30 2.87
N ARG A 156 -1.42 -8.95 2.46
CA ARG A 156 -1.04 -7.55 2.21
C ARG A 156 -1.84 -6.94 1.07
N GLU A 157 -2.09 -7.70 0.03
CA GLU A 157 -2.90 -7.24 -1.10
C GLU A 157 -4.36 -7.02 -0.68
N GLU A 158 -4.95 -7.95 0.08
CA GLU A 158 -6.30 -7.77 0.64
C GLU A 158 -6.40 -6.54 1.55
N GLN A 159 -5.40 -6.31 2.42
CA GLN A 159 -5.37 -5.12 3.27
C GLN A 159 -5.22 -3.84 2.44
N ARG A 160 -4.41 -3.88 1.38
CA ARG A 160 -4.27 -2.75 0.46
C ARG A 160 -5.60 -2.41 -0.21
N ILE A 161 -6.26 -3.39 -0.78
CA ILE A 161 -7.59 -3.22 -1.42
C ILE A 161 -8.62 -2.68 -0.43
N ARG A 162 -8.62 -3.21 0.80
CA ARG A 162 -9.52 -2.74 1.85
C ARG A 162 -9.26 -1.29 2.24
N ASN A 163 -7.99 -0.93 2.45
CA ASN A 163 -7.60 0.42 2.80
C ASN A 163 -7.90 1.41 1.67
N ASP A 164 -7.64 1.02 0.41
CA ASP A 164 -7.98 1.80 -0.76
C ASP A 164 -9.50 2.04 -0.86
N SER A 165 -10.31 1.01 -0.57
CA SER A 165 -11.77 1.13 -0.57
C SER A 165 -12.29 2.06 0.55
N LEU A 166 -11.73 1.96 1.75
CA LEU A 166 -12.09 2.85 2.87
C LEU A 166 -11.69 4.29 2.59
N GLU A 167 -10.51 4.51 2.04
CA GLU A 167 -10.04 5.84 1.65
C GLU A 167 -10.93 6.44 0.56
N HIS A 168 -11.31 5.65 -0.44
CA HIS A 168 -12.24 6.05 -1.48
C HIS A 168 -13.60 6.48 -0.92
N GLN A 169 -14.16 5.69 0.00
CA GLN A 169 -15.42 6.04 0.68
C GLN A 169 -15.29 7.34 1.50
N ARG A 170 -14.18 7.51 2.20
CA ARG A 170 -13.89 8.73 2.97
C ARG A 170 -13.87 9.96 2.08
N GLN A 171 -13.22 9.87 0.93
CA GLN A 171 -13.11 10.98 -0.02
C GLN A 171 -14.47 11.34 -0.64
N LEU A 172 -15.28 10.35 -1.01
CA LEU A 172 -16.64 10.59 -1.50
C LEU A 172 -17.53 11.25 -0.42
N SER A 173 -17.46 10.75 0.81
CA SER A 173 -18.19 11.34 1.93
C SER A 173 -17.80 12.80 2.20
N TYR A 174 -16.51 13.13 2.06
CA TYR A 174 -16.05 14.51 2.16
C TYR A 174 -16.64 15.39 1.06
N LEU A 175 -16.60 14.94 -0.20
CA LEU A 175 -17.18 15.70 -1.32
C LEU A 175 -18.69 15.93 -1.13
N GLU A 176 -19.42 14.91 -0.72
CA GLU A 176 -20.86 15.03 -0.44
C GLU A 176 -21.14 16.01 0.70
N HIS A 177 -20.36 15.94 1.79
CA HIS A 177 -20.49 16.86 2.92
C HIS A 177 -20.25 18.31 2.51
N GLU A 178 -19.28 18.55 1.63
CA GLU A 178 -19.01 19.87 1.06
C GLU A 178 -20.00 20.28 -0.05
N GLY A 179 -20.98 19.44 -0.37
CA GLY A 179 -22.00 19.68 -1.38
C GLY A 179 -21.53 19.49 -2.82
N TRP A 180 -20.43 18.77 -3.02
CA TRP A 180 -19.94 18.41 -4.34
C TRP A 180 -20.57 17.12 -4.84
N LYS A 181 -20.85 17.05 -6.14
CA LYS A 181 -21.33 15.86 -6.84
C LYS A 181 -20.33 15.44 -7.88
N VAL A 182 -19.87 14.18 -7.83
CA VAL A 182 -19.07 13.58 -8.88
C VAL A 182 -19.97 13.22 -10.05
N VAL A 183 -19.82 13.90 -11.18
CA VAL A 183 -20.62 13.69 -12.40
C VAL A 183 -19.97 12.61 -13.27
N ARG A 184 -18.65 12.62 -13.36
CA ARG A 184 -17.86 11.69 -14.15
C ARG A 184 -16.60 11.31 -13.41
N HIS A 185 -16.29 10.03 -13.38
CA HIS A 185 -15.03 9.49 -12.86
C HIS A 185 -14.71 8.21 -13.62
N LYS A 186 -13.91 8.32 -14.66
CA LYS A 186 -13.56 7.20 -15.54
C LYS A 186 -12.07 7.21 -15.80
N GLU A 187 -11.44 6.04 -15.70
CA GLU A 187 -10.01 5.88 -15.88
C GLU A 187 -9.17 6.83 -15.01
N CYS A 188 -9.70 7.29 -13.90
CA CYS A 188 -8.99 8.06 -12.89
C CYS A 188 -8.33 7.12 -11.88
N GLY A 189 -7.27 7.60 -11.19
CA GLY A 189 -6.80 6.96 -9.98
C GLY A 189 -7.88 7.01 -8.88
N ASN A 190 -7.65 6.30 -7.77
CA ASN A 190 -8.62 6.21 -6.67
C ASN A 190 -8.76 7.51 -5.85
N ASN A 191 -8.22 8.62 -6.35
CA ASN A 191 -8.27 9.90 -5.66
C ASN A 191 -9.39 10.78 -6.23
N TYR A 192 -10.27 11.24 -5.34
CA TYR A 192 -11.23 12.30 -5.61
C TYR A 192 -10.83 13.59 -4.90
N VAL A 193 -10.22 13.44 -3.75
CA VAL A 193 -9.77 14.55 -2.90
C VAL A 193 -8.41 14.18 -2.34
N LYS A 194 -7.54 15.18 -2.25
CA LYS A 194 -6.23 15.06 -1.63
C LYS A 194 -6.03 16.14 -0.60
N SER A 195 -5.34 15.84 0.47
CA SER A 195 -4.83 16.83 1.41
C SER A 195 -3.34 17.03 1.20
N GLY A 196 -2.86 18.21 1.44
CA GLY A 196 -1.43 18.48 1.35
C GLY A 196 -1.10 19.88 0.90
N GLU A 197 -0.16 20.02 -0.02
CA GLU A 197 0.43 21.29 -0.39
C GLU A 197 -0.54 22.16 -1.18
N TYR A 198 -0.96 23.24 -0.54
CA TYR A 198 -1.81 24.26 -1.09
C TYR A 198 -1.03 25.54 -1.39
N TYR A 199 -1.53 26.38 -2.28
CA TYR A 199 -0.83 27.60 -2.72
C TYR A 199 -0.53 28.60 -1.59
N THR A 200 -1.25 28.53 -0.47
CA THR A 200 -0.98 29.36 0.73
C THR A 200 0.05 28.75 1.67
N GLY A 201 0.60 27.56 1.37
CA GLY A 201 1.47 26.82 2.28
C GLY A 201 0.73 26.06 3.39
N ASN A 202 -0.59 26.15 3.47
CA ASN A 202 -1.39 25.37 4.41
C ASN A 202 -1.55 23.94 3.90
N ARG A 203 -0.98 22.97 4.62
CA ARG A 203 -0.97 21.55 4.26
C ARG A 203 -2.24 20.80 4.64
N ASP A 204 -3.10 21.42 5.45
CA ASP A 204 -4.33 20.79 5.94
C ASP A 204 -5.54 21.04 5.03
N VAL A 205 -5.34 21.81 3.95
CA VAL A 205 -6.42 22.09 2.99
C VAL A 205 -6.65 20.86 2.10
N GLN A 206 -7.89 20.45 2.05
CA GLN A 206 -8.30 19.43 1.09
C GLN A 206 -8.67 20.07 -0.25
N TYR A 207 -8.33 19.40 -1.34
CA TYR A 207 -8.60 19.86 -2.68
C TYR A 207 -9.06 18.71 -3.59
N ILE A 208 -9.91 19.00 -4.55
CA ILE A 208 -10.31 18.08 -5.60
C ILE A 208 -9.05 17.69 -6.37
N ASP A 209 -8.84 16.39 -6.60
CA ASP A 209 -7.65 15.86 -7.26
C ASP A 209 -8.03 14.73 -8.20
N ALA A 210 -7.48 14.76 -9.40
CA ALA A 210 -7.66 13.70 -10.38
C ALA A 210 -6.34 13.42 -11.09
N TRP A 211 -5.99 12.15 -11.25
CA TRP A 211 -4.76 11.79 -11.94
C TRP A 211 -4.89 10.43 -12.65
N ASN A 212 -4.20 10.30 -13.79
CA ASN A 212 -3.92 9.02 -14.42
C ASN A 212 -2.76 9.18 -15.40
N PHE A 213 -1.72 8.40 -15.25
CA PHE A 213 -0.53 8.44 -16.08
C PHE A 213 -0.78 8.07 -17.54
N ASN A 214 -1.86 7.37 -17.86
CA ASN A 214 -2.22 7.03 -19.26
C ASN A 214 -2.91 8.18 -20.03
N ARG A 215 -3.17 9.32 -19.36
CA ARG A 215 -3.78 10.53 -19.91
C ARG A 215 -5.19 10.36 -20.52
N LYS A 216 -5.89 9.30 -20.18
CA LYS A 216 -7.24 8.98 -20.68
C LYS A 216 -8.34 9.24 -19.69
N MET A 217 -8.03 9.86 -18.56
CA MET A 217 -9.03 10.08 -17.52
C MET A 217 -10.13 11.04 -17.98
N GLU A 218 -11.33 10.77 -17.49
CA GLU A 218 -12.48 11.65 -17.57
C GLU A 218 -12.94 11.96 -16.14
N TYR A 219 -12.82 13.20 -15.71
CA TYR A 219 -13.23 13.62 -14.37
C TYR A 219 -14.00 14.93 -14.44
N GLU A 220 -15.17 14.93 -13.81
CA GLU A 220 -16.00 16.11 -13.62
C GLU A 220 -16.66 16.07 -12.25
N VAL A 221 -16.49 17.17 -11.54
CA VAL A 221 -17.15 17.39 -10.26
C VAL A 221 -17.84 18.76 -10.27
N GLU A 222 -19.05 18.81 -9.75
CA GLU A 222 -19.86 20.02 -9.72
C GLU A 222 -20.50 20.27 -8.36
N ARG A 223 -20.80 21.52 -8.08
CA ARG A 223 -21.57 21.97 -6.93
C ARG A 223 -22.68 22.90 -7.40
N THR A 224 -23.90 22.68 -6.89
CA THR A 224 -25.04 23.56 -7.15
C THR A 224 -25.28 24.41 -5.92
N VAL A 225 -25.43 25.72 -6.13
CA VAL A 225 -25.75 26.69 -5.08
C VAL A 225 -26.95 27.50 -5.45
N HIS A 226 -27.73 27.86 -4.43
CA HIS A 226 -28.87 28.76 -4.57
C HIS A 226 -28.51 30.12 -4.00
N VAL A 227 -28.59 31.13 -4.83
CA VAL A 227 -28.20 32.51 -4.53
C VAL A 227 -29.29 33.49 -4.92
N THR A 228 -29.22 34.72 -4.47
CA THR A 228 -30.14 35.76 -4.97
C THR A 228 -29.92 36.07 -6.44
N PRO A 229 -30.94 36.34 -7.25
CA PRO A 229 -30.74 36.80 -8.61
C PRO A 229 -29.74 37.94 -8.70
N GLY A 230 -28.84 37.92 -9.68
CA GLY A 230 -27.78 38.90 -9.77
C GLY A 230 -26.67 38.51 -10.74
N ILE A 231 -25.60 39.28 -10.68
CA ILE A 231 -24.36 39.06 -11.44
C ILE A 231 -23.30 38.60 -10.45
N TYR A 232 -22.61 37.52 -10.80
CA TYR A 232 -21.62 36.86 -9.95
C TYR A 232 -20.28 36.71 -10.63
N ARG A 233 -19.26 36.57 -9.83
CA ARG A 233 -17.91 36.12 -10.16
C ARG A 233 -17.63 34.80 -9.44
N LEU A 234 -17.04 33.84 -10.15
CA LEU A 234 -16.48 32.64 -9.58
C LEU A 234 -14.93 32.72 -9.65
N GLU A 235 -14.27 32.50 -8.52
CA GLU A 235 -12.85 32.29 -8.43
C GLU A 235 -12.57 30.87 -7.92
N ALA A 236 -11.52 30.24 -8.42
CA ALA A 236 -11.03 28.96 -7.91
C ALA A 236 -9.49 28.90 -8.04
N ALA A 237 -8.83 28.32 -7.07
CA ALA A 237 -7.44 27.95 -7.19
C ALA A 237 -7.36 26.59 -7.90
N ALA A 238 -6.63 26.52 -9.01
CA ALA A 238 -6.49 25.30 -9.81
C ALA A 238 -5.10 25.16 -10.41
N ARG A 239 -4.75 23.93 -10.76
CA ARG A 239 -3.49 23.58 -11.42
C ARG A 239 -3.66 22.31 -12.25
N THR A 240 -2.86 22.16 -13.30
CA THR A 240 -2.85 20.99 -14.19
C THR A 240 -1.50 20.84 -14.87
N ASP A 241 -1.15 19.64 -15.30
CA ASP A 241 0.05 19.37 -16.10
C ASP A 241 -0.25 19.28 -17.62
N GLY A 242 -1.51 19.40 -18.02
CA GLY A 242 -1.92 19.33 -19.41
C GLY A 242 -3.03 20.29 -19.78
N GLN A 243 -3.27 20.43 -21.08
CA GLN A 243 -4.33 21.26 -21.64
C GLN A 243 -5.71 20.67 -21.41
N GLY A 244 -6.74 21.50 -21.44
CA GLY A 244 -8.13 21.06 -21.46
C GLY A 244 -8.76 20.85 -20.08
N CYS A 245 -8.06 21.20 -18.98
CA CYS A 245 -8.69 21.36 -17.68
C CYS A 245 -9.36 22.72 -17.61
N GLU A 246 -10.64 22.74 -17.22
CA GLU A 246 -11.48 23.94 -17.19
C GLU A 246 -12.19 24.07 -15.83
N ILE A 247 -12.25 25.31 -15.31
CA ILE A 247 -13.25 25.70 -14.33
C ILE A 247 -14.50 26.15 -15.11
N PHE A 248 -15.68 25.76 -14.70
CA PHE A 248 -16.92 26.11 -15.37
C PHE A 248 -17.98 26.63 -14.42
N ALA A 249 -18.90 27.41 -14.94
CA ALA A 249 -20.12 27.83 -14.27
C ALA A 249 -21.33 27.78 -15.26
N CYS A 250 -22.38 27.08 -14.87
CA CYS A 250 -23.64 26.99 -15.59
C CYS A 250 -24.72 27.79 -14.87
N HIS A 251 -25.42 28.64 -15.60
CA HIS A 251 -26.49 29.49 -15.11
C HIS A 251 -27.53 29.77 -16.23
N ASP A 252 -28.81 29.81 -15.95
CA ASP A 252 -29.86 30.14 -16.91
C ASP A 252 -29.67 29.43 -18.29
N ASN A 253 -29.34 28.14 -18.31
CA ASN A 253 -29.00 27.34 -19.49
C ASN A 253 -27.80 27.84 -20.33
N ARG A 254 -26.93 28.64 -19.73
CA ARG A 254 -25.68 29.12 -20.33
C ARG A 254 -24.51 28.55 -19.54
N GLU A 255 -23.41 28.35 -20.24
CA GLU A 255 -22.15 27.94 -19.67
C GLU A 255 -21.09 29.00 -19.89
N ARG A 256 -20.33 29.25 -18.83
CA ARG A 256 -19.08 30.00 -18.88
C ARG A 256 -17.97 29.14 -18.36
N LYS A 257 -16.80 29.28 -18.93
CA LYS A 257 -15.63 28.48 -18.57
C LYS A 257 -14.34 29.27 -18.70
N ALA A 258 -13.32 28.82 -17.99
CA ALA A 258 -11.96 29.36 -18.07
C ALA A 258 -10.97 28.22 -17.96
N ASP A 259 -9.99 28.22 -18.86
CA ASP A 259 -8.92 27.21 -18.89
C ASP A 259 -8.02 27.36 -17.65
N VAL A 260 -7.64 26.23 -17.08
CA VAL A 260 -6.62 26.17 -16.03
C VAL A 260 -5.23 26.23 -16.70
N PRO A 261 -4.35 27.15 -16.29
CA PRO A 261 -3.00 27.25 -16.88
C PRO A 261 -2.19 25.98 -16.63
N VAL A 262 -1.49 25.53 -17.67
CA VAL A 262 -0.66 24.33 -17.61
C VAL A 262 0.59 24.58 -16.78
N TYR A 263 0.77 23.76 -15.76
CA TYR A 263 1.96 23.74 -14.94
C TYR A 263 3.20 23.23 -15.72
N GLY A 264 4.33 23.86 -15.55
CA GLY A 264 5.60 23.45 -16.18
C GLY A 264 5.81 23.94 -17.60
N ASN A 265 4.81 24.53 -18.26
CA ASN A 265 4.92 25.03 -19.62
C ASN A 265 5.33 26.53 -19.65
N GLN A 266 6.32 26.89 -18.82
CA GLN A 266 6.85 28.26 -18.80
C GLN A 266 7.51 28.58 -20.13
N GLY A 267 7.01 29.61 -20.84
CA GLY A 267 7.50 29.99 -22.15
C GLY A 267 6.80 29.34 -23.34
N GLY A 268 5.95 28.33 -23.15
CA GLY A 268 5.08 27.77 -24.19
C GLY A 268 3.87 28.67 -24.48
N GLU A 269 3.14 28.36 -25.58
CA GLU A 269 1.96 29.15 -25.99
C GLU A 269 0.89 29.25 -24.90
N ILE A 270 0.62 28.13 -24.20
CA ILE A 270 -0.37 28.08 -23.12
C ILE A 270 0.04 28.98 -21.96
N TRP A 271 1.31 28.98 -21.58
CA TRP A 271 1.82 29.87 -20.55
C TRP A 271 1.69 31.35 -20.98
N GLN A 272 2.03 31.68 -22.21
CA GLN A 272 1.87 33.03 -22.73
C GLN A 272 0.40 33.44 -22.78
N ASP A 273 -0.51 32.54 -23.11
CA ASP A 273 -1.94 32.79 -23.08
C ASP A 273 -2.45 33.02 -21.65
N ALA A 274 -2.01 32.21 -20.70
CA ALA A 274 -2.33 32.39 -19.29
C ALA A 274 -1.81 33.73 -18.74
N GLN A 275 -0.62 34.18 -19.15
CA GLN A 275 -0.10 35.50 -18.83
C GLN A 275 -0.94 36.64 -19.40
N ARG A 276 -1.43 36.49 -20.66
CA ARG A 276 -2.36 37.45 -21.27
C ARG A 276 -3.68 37.52 -20.51
N GLN A 277 -4.22 36.37 -20.09
CA GLN A 277 -5.44 36.30 -19.29
C GLN A 277 -5.24 36.91 -17.89
N GLN A 278 -4.06 36.77 -17.27
CA GLN A 278 -3.71 37.44 -16.04
C GLN A 278 -3.74 38.97 -16.21
N THR A 279 -3.18 39.49 -17.31
CA THR A 279 -3.18 40.93 -17.60
C THR A 279 -4.63 41.43 -17.77
N ASN A 280 -5.51 40.63 -18.31
CA ASN A 280 -6.95 40.92 -18.44
C ASN A 280 -7.75 40.70 -17.16
N GLY A 281 -7.12 40.31 -16.05
CA GLY A 281 -7.75 40.07 -14.76
C GLY A 281 -8.50 38.74 -14.62
N ASN A 282 -8.40 37.82 -15.60
CA ASN A 282 -9.10 36.55 -15.59
C ASN A 282 -8.39 35.46 -14.79
N ILE A 283 -7.07 35.55 -14.65
CA ILE A 283 -6.23 34.57 -13.96
C ILE A 283 -5.17 35.29 -13.13
N THR A 284 -4.86 34.76 -11.98
CA THR A 284 -3.75 35.23 -11.14
C THR A 284 -2.69 34.12 -11.05
N LEU A 285 -1.51 34.38 -11.61
CA LEU A 285 -0.39 33.43 -11.67
C LEU A 285 0.64 33.59 -10.54
N GLY A 286 0.44 34.52 -9.61
CA GLY A 286 1.45 34.98 -8.66
C GLY A 286 2.04 33.91 -7.76
N MET A 287 1.30 32.82 -7.50
CA MET A 287 1.75 31.76 -6.59
C MET A 287 2.70 30.73 -7.22
N TRP A 288 2.84 30.75 -8.53
CA TRP A 288 3.66 29.79 -9.25
C TRP A 288 5.12 29.77 -8.83
N LYS A 289 5.76 30.92 -8.87
CA LYS A 289 7.20 31.07 -8.61
C LYS A 289 7.54 30.74 -7.16
N ASP A 290 6.78 31.31 -6.24
CA ASP A 290 7.03 31.17 -4.81
C ASP A 290 6.89 29.72 -4.35
N ILE A 291 5.86 29.04 -4.82
CA ILE A 291 5.64 27.62 -4.51
C ILE A 291 6.73 26.75 -5.13
N THR A 292 7.15 27.03 -6.37
CA THR A 292 8.21 26.29 -7.05
C THR A 292 9.53 26.38 -6.30
N GLU A 293 9.90 27.58 -5.82
CA GLU A 293 11.11 27.80 -5.03
C GLU A 293 11.02 27.09 -3.67
N ALA A 294 9.92 27.23 -2.95
CA ALA A 294 9.72 26.62 -1.64
C ALA A 294 9.77 25.08 -1.69
N ASN A 295 9.31 24.49 -2.78
CA ASN A 295 9.27 23.05 -2.95
C ASN A 295 10.45 22.47 -3.74
N LYS A 296 11.52 23.23 -3.95
CA LYS A 296 12.77 22.78 -4.59
C LYS A 296 12.55 22.08 -5.93
N GLY A 297 11.75 22.67 -6.80
CA GLY A 297 11.48 22.14 -8.14
C GLY A 297 10.37 21.09 -8.22
N ARG A 298 9.70 20.74 -7.13
CA ARG A 298 8.47 19.94 -7.20
C ARG A 298 7.30 20.68 -7.79
N GLY A 299 7.38 22.00 -7.81
CA GLY A 299 6.48 22.97 -8.40
C GLY A 299 5.01 22.61 -8.39
N TYR A 300 4.18 23.36 -7.70
CA TYR A 300 2.76 23.03 -7.59
C TYR A 300 1.86 24.05 -8.28
N GLY A 301 2.40 24.95 -9.06
CA GLY A 301 1.79 25.84 -10.02
C GLY A 301 0.33 26.22 -9.87
N TRP A 302 -0.13 26.52 -8.66
CA TRP A 302 -1.48 26.98 -8.43
C TRP A 302 -1.73 28.33 -9.09
N SER A 303 -2.86 28.45 -9.81
CA SER A 303 -3.33 29.69 -10.40
C SER A 303 -4.74 29.99 -9.91
N ILE A 304 -5.04 31.28 -9.69
CA ILE A 304 -6.42 31.69 -9.44
C ILE A 304 -7.10 31.91 -10.78
N VAL A 305 -8.05 31.04 -11.07
CA VAL A 305 -8.88 31.08 -12.29
C VAL A 305 -10.17 31.81 -11.99
N ARG A 306 -10.58 32.74 -12.86
CA ARG A 306 -11.74 33.61 -12.67
C ARG A 306 -12.74 33.50 -13.81
N ILE A 307 -14.02 33.44 -13.45
CA ILE A 307 -15.15 33.54 -14.39
C ILE A 307 -15.99 34.73 -13.95
N ASP A 308 -16.00 35.79 -14.72
CA ASP A 308 -16.81 36.98 -14.49
C ASP A 308 -18.15 36.93 -15.19
N SER A 309 -19.08 37.81 -14.76
CA SER A 309 -20.38 38.05 -15.42
C SER A 309 -21.26 36.80 -15.51
N ILE A 310 -21.29 36.00 -14.46
CA ILE A 310 -22.24 34.90 -14.32
C ILE A 310 -23.58 35.50 -13.92
N VAL A 311 -24.57 35.58 -14.87
CA VAL A 311 -25.82 36.24 -14.66
C VAL A 311 -26.92 35.23 -14.38
N THR A 312 -27.44 35.16 -13.17
CA THR A 312 -28.57 34.27 -12.83
C THR A 312 -29.85 35.03 -12.54
N HIS A 313 -30.93 34.63 -13.19
CA HIS A 313 -32.26 35.15 -12.99
C HIS A 313 -33.11 34.27 -12.08
N ASP A 314 -32.85 32.96 -12.08
CA ASP A 314 -33.55 31.97 -11.24
C ASP A 314 -32.84 31.77 -9.86
N GLY A 315 -31.65 32.33 -9.70
CA GLY A 315 -30.87 32.18 -8.47
C GLY A 315 -30.17 30.83 -8.33
N THR A 316 -30.02 30.07 -9.42
CA THR A 316 -29.31 28.80 -9.40
C THR A 316 -28.03 28.90 -10.21
N ILE A 317 -26.89 28.56 -9.58
CA ILE A 317 -25.57 28.47 -10.24
C ILE A 317 -24.99 27.11 -9.95
N ARG A 318 -24.57 26.41 -10.99
CA ARG A 318 -23.83 25.17 -10.92
C ARG A 318 -22.42 25.42 -11.44
N TYR A 319 -21.42 25.08 -10.66
CA TYR A 319 -20.02 25.29 -11.02
C TYR A 319 -19.15 24.12 -10.61
N GLY A 320 -17.96 24.02 -11.19
CA GLY A 320 -17.04 22.94 -10.87
C GLY A 320 -15.75 22.96 -11.69
N VAL A 321 -15.11 21.81 -11.71
CA VAL A 321 -13.90 21.54 -12.49
C VAL A 321 -14.06 20.30 -13.35
N THR A 322 -13.49 20.33 -14.54
CA THR A 322 -13.63 19.25 -15.51
C THR A 322 -12.43 19.19 -16.46
N ASN A 323 -12.15 18.02 -17.02
CA ASN A 323 -11.19 17.84 -18.14
C ASN A 323 -11.85 17.29 -19.40
N ILE A 324 -13.18 17.18 -19.43
CA ILE A 324 -13.90 16.55 -20.55
C ILE A 324 -14.57 17.55 -21.50
N ARG A 325 -14.94 18.72 -21.02
CA ARG A 325 -15.76 19.66 -21.79
C ARG A 325 -15.04 20.33 -22.94
N SER A 326 -13.70 20.52 -22.82
CA SER A 326 -12.87 21.10 -23.87
C SER A 326 -12.65 20.17 -25.05
N GLY A 327 -12.65 18.86 -24.82
CA GLY A 327 -12.21 17.84 -25.78
C GLY A 327 -10.71 17.89 -26.12
N LYS A 328 -9.91 18.63 -25.34
CA LYS A 328 -8.48 18.88 -25.59
C LYS A 328 -7.57 18.34 -24.51
N TRP A 329 -8.11 17.46 -23.62
CA TRP A 329 -7.32 16.93 -22.52
C TRP A 329 -6.12 16.10 -22.98
N ASP A 330 -4.93 16.51 -22.53
CA ASP A 330 -3.66 15.82 -22.78
C ASP A 330 -2.80 15.64 -21.52
N GLY A 331 -3.32 16.02 -20.35
CA GLY A 331 -2.63 15.94 -19.08
C GLY A 331 -2.73 14.60 -18.37
N ALA A 332 -1.92 14.42 -17.35
CA ALA A 332 -1.96 13.27 -16.45
C ALA A 332 -2.69 13.56 -15.14
N TRP A 333 -2.78 14.83 -14.72
CA TRP A 333 -3.43 15.21 -13.48
C TRP A 333 -3.92 16.66 -13.49
N PHE A 334 -4.88 16.96 -12.64
CA PHE A 334 -5.27 18.31 -12.23
C PHE A 334 -5.75 18.34 -10.78
N SER A 335 -5.72 19.54 -10.18
CA SER A 335 -6.24 19.80 -8.85
C SER A 335 -7.00 21.13 -8.82
N ALA A 336 -8.06 21.22 -7.97
CA ALA A 336 -8.82 22.45 -7.79
C ALA A 336 -9.35 22.60 -6.36
N THR A 337 -9.41 23.82 -5.86
CA THR A 337 -9.89 24.13 -4.51
C THR A 337 -10.29 25.61 -4.40
N ASP A 338 -10.69 26.04 -3.19
CA ASP A 338 -10.95 27.43 -2.82
C ASP A 338 -11.93 28.13 -3.78
N PHE A 339 -13.03 27.41 -4.13
CA PHE A 339 -14.08 27.97 -4.97
C PHE A 339 -14.85 29.05 -4.20
N LYS A 340 -14.80 30.27 -4.70
CA LYS A 340 -15.47 31.45 -4.14
C LYS A 340 -16.42 32.04 -5.16
N LEU A 341 -17.71 32.10 -4.80
CA LEU A 341 -18.74 32.72 -5.60
C LEU A 341 -19.14 34.06 -4.94
N GLU A 342 -18.86 35.17 -5.61
CA GLU A 342 -19.09 36.52 -5.11
C GLU A 342 -20.12 37.23 -5.98
N LYS A 343 -21.09 37.90 -5.36
CA LYS A 343 -22.05 38.76 -6.06
C LYS A 343 -21.35 40.07 -6.42
N THR A 344 -21.31 40.40 -7.70
CA THR A 344 -20.64 41.62 -8.23
C THR A 344 -21.64 42.69 -8.68
N GLY A 345 -22.90 42.34 -8.80
CA GLY A 345 -23.93 43.32 -9.19
C GLY A 345 -25.36 42.78 -9.14
N ASP A 346 -26.28 43.69 -9.25
CA ASP A 346 -27.71 43.38 -9.37
C ASP A 346 -28.16 43.34 -10.83
N LEU A 347 -29.22 42.59 -11.08
CA LEU A 347 -29.85 42.59 -12.40
C LEU A 347 -30.42 43.97 -12.73
N PRO A 348 -30.34 44.44 -13.99
CA PRO A 348 -31.00 45.66 -14.40
C PRO A 348 -32.49 45.53 -14.14
N LYS A 349 -33.07 46.55 -13.50
CA LYS A 349 -34.52 46.62 -13.27
C LYS A 349 -35.25 46.52 -14.61
N ARG A 350 -36.09 45.51 -14.82
CA ARG A 350 -36.96 45.47 -16.00
C ARG A 350 -37.82 46.72 -15.99
N HIS A 351 -37.61 47.63 -16.93
CA HIS A 351 -38.55 48.70 -17.17
C HIS A 351 -39.91 48.04 -17.48
N LYS A 352 -40.92 48.29 -16.67
CA LYS A 352 -42.29 47.95 -17.04
C LYS A 352 -42.58 48.56 -18.41
N PRO A 353 -43.04 47.78 -19.40
CA PRO A 353 -43.49 48.40 -20.65
C PRO A 353 -44.54 49.43 -20.32
N LEU A 354 -44.31 50.65 -20.81
CA LEU A 354 -45.32 51.71 -20.73
C LEU A 354 -46.63 51.17 -21.32
N THR A 355 -47.64 51.03 -20.50
CA THR A 355 -48.99 50.68 -20.95
C THR A 355 -49.40 51.70 -22.01
N PRO A 356 -49.77 51.30 -23.24
CA PRO A 356 -50.20 52.27 -24.25
C PRO A 356 -51.41 53.05 -23.73
N HIS A 357 -51.24 54.35 -23.70
CA HIS A 357 -52.31 55.28 -23.35
C HIS A 357 -53.48 55.06 -24.28
N LYS A 358 -54.61 54.54 -23.78
CA LYS A 358 -55.83 54.47 -24.55
C LYS A 358 -56.23 55.87 -24.92
N SER A 359 -56.03 56.26 -26.16
CA SER A 359 -56.55 57.44 -26.78
C SER A 359 -58.11 57.32 -26.82
N THR A 360 -58.73 57.99 -25.94
CA THR A 360 -60.17 58.20 -25.98
C THR A 360 -60.45 59.15 -27.13
N ARG A 361 -60.82 58.66 -28.31
CA ARG A 361 -61.51 59.42 -29.35
C ARG A 361 -62.86 59.79 -28.77
N ARG A 362 -63.03 61.04 -28.48
CA ARG A 362 -64.39 61.68 -28.39
C ARG A 362 -64.88 61.89 -29.79
N SER A 363 -66.07 61.31 -30.11
CA SER A 363 -66.97 61.65 -31.24
C SER A 363 -67.75 62.88 -30.93
#